data_6458cac2acd15674233f1ba8609b6b62
#
_entry.id   6458cac2acd15674233f1ba8609b6b62
#
_cell.length_a   1.000
_cell.length_b   1.000
_cell.length_c   1.000
_cell.angle_alpha   90.00
_cell.angle_beta   90.00
_cell.angle_gamma   90.00
#
_symmetry.space_group_name_H-M   'P 1'
#
loop_
_entity.id
_entity.type
_entity.pdbx_description
1 polymer ?
#
loop_
_entity_poly.entity_id
_entity_poly.type
_entity_poly.pdbx_seq_one_letter_code
_entity_poly.pdbx_strand_id
1 'polypeptide(L)'
;MGTLVVSNGSTTRTSRRPQLGTLSAEQRPIPNGDTAYLGVVFGTPCTIQEVTKDGPAAQAGAKAGDEILAVDGTPVTALDAVSPILSRKKVGERVTLKVKRKDKRLSYTITLGSRRQALGGNAPEDSNDLISGGFSKRRDDFPMVLQHDTPSRYTLMGGPLLNLKGELIGMNIARVNRAENYALPISVVQKSVQNILKNTPQPGK
;
A
#
# COMPACT_ATOMS: atom_id res chain seq x y z
N MET A 1 -22.45 1.50 -13.58
CA MET A 1 -21.18 1.00 -14.13
C MET A 1 -21.22 1.10 -15.64
N GLY A 2 -20.06 1.17 -16.32
CA GLY A 2 -20.00 1.29 -17.77
C GLY A 2 -20.13 2.73 -18.30
N THR A 3 -20.12 3.74 -17.45
CA THR A 3 -20.11 5.15 -17.88
C THR A 3 -18.81 5.46 -18.60
N LEU A 4 -18.90 5.98 -19.81
CA LEU A 4 -17.73 6.38 -20.59
C LEU A 4 -17.05 7.59 -19.98
N VAL A 5 -15.72 7.54 -19.97
CA VAL A 5 -14.85 8.60 -19.44
C VAL A 5 -13.70 8.89 -20.39
N VAL A 6 -13.17 10.10 -20.29
CA VAL A 6 -12.06 10.57 -21.11
C VAL A 6 -10.92 11.02 -20.20
N SER A 7 -9.71 10.62 -20.51
CA SER A 7 -8.50 11.01 -19.82
C SER A 7 -7.44 11.55 -20.78
N ASN A 8 -6.42 12.20 -20.23
CA ASN A 8 -5.27 12.62 -21.01
C ASN A 8 -4.40 11.41 -21.42
N GLY A 9 -4.04 11.34 -22.69
CA GLY A 9 -3.22 10.25 -23.26
C GLY A 9 -1.77 10.66 -23.57
N SER A 10 -1.41 11.93 -23.38
CA SER A 10 -0.07 12.43 -23.70
C SER A 10 0.34 13.60 -22.81
N THR A 11 1.64 13.67 -22.50
CA THR A 11 2.27 14.78 -21.76
C THR A 11 2.76 15.91 -22.66
N THR A 12 2.78 15.72 -23.99
CA THR A 12 3.33 16.71 -24.92
C THR A 12 2.26 17.70 -25.38
N ARG A 13 2.64 19.00 -25.47
CA ARG A 13 1.76 20.07 -25.96
C ARG A 13 1.29 19.84 -27.41
N THR A 14 2.09 19.13 -28.20
CA THR A 14 1.86 18.93 -29.66
C THR A 14 1.02 17.71 -29.99
N SER A 15 0.86 16.76 -29.07
CA SER A 15 0.09 15.54 -29.30
C SER A 15 -0.87 15.29 -28.14
N ARG A 16 -1.95 16.07 -28.09
CA ARG A 16 -3.07 15.84 -27.17
C ARG A 16 -3.95 14.72 -27.74
N ARG A 17 -3.73 13.50 -27.25
CA ARG A 17 -4.58 12.35 -27.61
C ARG A 17 -5.43 12.00 -26.39
N PRO A 18 -6.72 12.35 -26.39
CA PRO A 18 -7.62 11.86 -25.34
C PRO A 18 -7.72 10.35 -25.42
N GLN A 19 -7.83 9.70 -24.27
CA GLN A 19 -8.04 8.27 -24.16
C GLN A 19 -9.44 8.03 -23.61
N LEU A 20 -10.18 7.17 -24.30
CA LEU A 20 -11.51 6.76 -23.90
C LEU A 20 -11.42 5.50 -23.04
N GLY A 21 -12.25 5.41 -22.03
CA GLY A 21 -12.41 4.26 -21.17
C GLY A 21 -13.75 4.27 -20.46
N THR A 22 -13.91 3.40 -19.49
CA THR A 22 -15.14 3.24 -18.71
C THR A 22 -14.86 3.28 -17.21
N LEU A 23 -15.83 3.76 -16.44
CA LEU A 23 -15.84 3.53 -15.01
C LEU A 23 -16.14 2.05 -14.75
N SER A 24 -15.17 1.34 -14.20
CA SER A 24 -15.21 -0.11 -13.99
C SER A 24 -15.71 -0.52 -12.61
N ALA A 25 -15.81 0.43 -11.66
CA ALA A 25 -16.38 0.21 -10.34
C ALA A 25 -17.06 1.45 -9.79
N GLU A 26 -17.95 1.25 -8.81
CA GLU A 26 -18.51 2.32 -7.99
C GLU A 26 -17.43 2.98 -7.14
N GLN A 27 -17.72 4.21 -6.69
CA GLN A 27 -16.81 4.91 -5.78
C GLN A 27 -16.62 4.12 -4.49
N ARG A 28 -15.37 3.89 -4.12
CA ARG A 28 -15.02 3.11 -2.93
C ARG A 28 -13.70 3.58 -2.33
N PRO A 29 -13.50 3.40 -1.01
CA PRO A 29 -12.18 3.56 -0.42
C PRO A 29 -11.26 2.42 -0.87
N ILE A 30 -9.98 2.73 -0.99
CA ILE A 30 -8.93 1.73 -1.13
C ILE A 30 -8.17 1.69 0.20
N PRO A 31 -8.34 0.65 1.00
CA PRO A 31 -7.65 0.54 2.27
C PRO A 31 -6.14 0.41 2.06
N ASN A 32 -5.39 0.69 3.10
CA ASN A 32 -3.97 0.39 3.10
C ASN A 32 -3.79 -1.14 3.01
N GLY A 33 -3.22 -1.61 1.91
CA GLY A 33 -2.93 -3.02 1.66
C GLY A 33 -1.60 -3.48 2.25
N ASP A 34 -0.88 -2.61 2.96
CA ASP A 34 0.36 -2.98 3.62
C ASP A 34 0.08 -3.80 4.87
N THR A 35 0.83 -4.87 5.05
CA THR A 35 0.70 -5.76 6.18
C THR A 35 1.84 -5.56 7.16
N ALA A 36 1.51 -5.66 8.44
CA ALA A 36 2.51 -5.64 9.49
C ALA A 36 3.51 -6.78 9.29
N TYR A 37 4.80 -6.45 9.45
CA TYR A 37 5.91 -7.33 9.16
C TYR A 37 6.84 -7.44 10.37
N LEU A 38 7.06 -8.68 10.81
CA LEU A 38 7.93 -8.97 11.94
C LEU A 38 9.41 -9.13 11.52
N GLY A 39 9.66 -9.55 10.29
CA GLY A 39 11.01 -9.79 9.79
C GLY A 39 11.59 -11.12 10.21
N VAL A 40 10.76 -12.17 10.28
CA VAL A 40 11.20 -13.53 10.56
C VAL A 40 10.57 -14.54 9.60
N VAL A 41 11.29 -15.63 9.37
CA VAL A 41 10.76 -16.86 8.79
C VAL A 41 10.54 -17.84 9.95
N PHE A 42 9.32 -18.35 10.04
CA PHE A 42 8.97 -19.31 11.07
C PHE A 42 9.28 -20.73 10.63
N GLY A 43 9.76 -21.54 11.57
CA GLY A 43 9.97 -22.99 11.43
C GLY A 43 9.08 -23.78 12.40
N THR A 44 8.88 -25.04 12.09
CA THR A 44 8.10 -25.96 12.92
C THR A 44 8.87 -26.42 14.16
N PRO A 45 8.23 -26.62 15.33
CA PRO A 45 6.79 -26.41 15.60
C PRO A 45 6.43 -24.94 15.83
N CYS A 46 7.31 -24.11 16.40
CA CYS A 46 7.11 -22.67 16.63
C CYS A 46 8.47 -22.00 16.91
N THR A 47 9.39 -22.11 15.97
CA THR A 47 10.74 -21.56 16.09
C THR A 47 10.97 -20.45 15.05
N ILE A 48 11.91 -19.56 15.33
CA ILE A 48 12.43 -18.63 14.32
C ILE A 48 13.48 -19.36 13.51
N GLN A 49 13.20 -19.65 12.25
CA GLN A 49 14.13 -20.31 11.34
C GLN A 49 15.15 -19.31 10.79
N GLU A 50 14.68 -18.11 10.42
CA GLU A 50 15.52 -17.06 9.88
C GLU A 50 15.03 -15.69 10.36
N VAL A 51 15.96 -14.76 10.54
CA VAL A 51 15.66 -13.36 10.87
C VAL A 51 16.17 -12.50 9.73
N THR A 52 15.29 -11.68 9.15
CA THR A 52 15.66 -10.75 8.09
C THR A 52 16.66 -9.73 8.60
N LYS A 53 17.78 -9.61 7.90
CA LYS A 53 18.82 -8.62 8.22
C LYS A 53 18.19 -7.21 8.27
N ASP A 54 18.54 -6.46 9.29
CA ASP A 54 18.05 -5.11 9.55
C ASP A 54 16.51 -4.99 9.69
N GLY A 55 15.81 -6.14 9.78
CA GLY A 55 14.38 -6.20 9.99
C GLY A 55 13.96 -5.92 11.44
N PRO A 56 12.66 -5.69 11.72
CA PRO A 56 12.16 -5.36 13.05
C PRO A 56 12.57 -6.33 14.15
N ALA A 57 12.50 -7.64 13.90
CA ALA A 57 12.91 -8.67 14.85
C ALA A 57 14.42 -8.68 15.10
N ALA A 58 15.24 -8.44 14.06
CA ALA A 58 16.69 -8.33 14.19
C ALA A 58 17.09 -7.15 15.08
N GLN A 59 16.46 -5.99 14.87
CA GLN A 59 16.70 -4.78 15.66
C GLN A 59 16.33 -5.00 17.14
N ALA A 60 15.33 -5.83 17.44
CA ALA A 60 14.95 -6.19 18.80
C ALA A 60 15.83 -7.29 19.42
N GLY A 61 16.75 -7.89 18.65
CA GLY A 61 17.68 -8.90 19.14
C GLY A 61 17.21 -10.34 19.02
N ALA A 62 16.13 -10.62 18.29
CA ALA A 62 15.69 -11.97 17.94
C ALA A 62 16.73 -12.66 17.04
N LYS A 63 16.85 -13.95 17.17
CA LYS A 63 17.81 -14.75 16.40
C LYS A 63 17.18 -16.06 15.91
N ALA A 64 17.75 -16.61 14.85
CA ALA A 64 17.42 -17.96 14.42
C ALA A 64 17.67 -18.95 15.57
N GLY A 65 16.78 -19.93 15.72
CA GLY A 65 16.77 -20.90 16.80
C GLY A 65 16.00 -20.46 18.06
N ASP A 66 15.44 -19.26 18.11
CA ASP A 66 14.53 -18.84 19.18
C ASP A 66 13.22 -19.63 19.07
N GLU A 67 12.80 -20.30 20.13
CA GLU A 67 11.49 -20.96 20.24
C GLU A 67 10.48 -19.94 20.77
N ILE A 68 9.39 -19.72 20.03
CA ILE A 68 8.36 -18.75 20.43
C ILE A 68 7.42 -19.40 21.42
N LEU A 69 7.29 -18.80 22.60
CA LEU A 69 6.44 -19.27 23.69
C LEU A 69 5.12 -18.53 23.77
N ALA A 70 5.13 -17.23 23.47
CA ALA A 70 3.93 -16.39 23.47
C ALA A 70 4.09 -15.15 22.59
N VAL A 71 2.97 -14.67 22.07
CA VAL A 71 2.83 -13.42 21.31
C VAL A 71 1.79 -12.55 21.99
N ASP A 72 2.15 -11.33 22.38
CA ASP A 72 1.29 -10.39 23.16
C ASP A 72 0.62 -11.04 24.37
N GLY A 73 1.35 -11.90 25.07
CA GLY A 73 0.84 -12.61 26.23
C GLY A 73 0.02 -13.88 25.92
N THR A 74 -0.37 -14.07 24.68
CA THR A 74 -1.08 -15.29 24.22
C THR A 74 -0.07 -16.40 23.99
N PRO A 75 -0.13 -17.52 24.75
CA PRO A 75 0.74 -18.66 24.52
C PRO A 75 0.53 -19.25 23.12
N VAL A 76 1.62 -19.60 22.45
CA VAL A 76 1.58 -20.23 21.12
C VAL A 76 2.38 -21.52 21.16
N THR A 77 1.80 -22.58 20.61
CA THR A 77 2.43 -23.92 20.54
C THR A 77 2.63 -24.37 19.09
N ALA A 78 1.99 -23.66 18.15
CA ALA A 78 2.05 -23.94 16.74
C ALA A 78 2.00 -22.64 15.92
N LEU A 79 2.50 -22.69 14.70
CA LEU A 79 2.63 -21.50 13.82
C LEU A 79 1.29 -20.90 13.40
N ASP A 80 0.28 -21.73 13.24
CA ASP A 80 -1.08 -21.31 12.88
C ASP A 80 -1.71 -20.38 13.93
N ALA A 81 -1.26 -20.43 15.18
CA ALA A 81 -1.69 -19.52 16.24
C ALA A 81 -1.00 -18.13 16.15
N VAL A 82 0.16 -18.00 15.52
CA VAL A 82 0.91 -16.74 15.39
C VAL A 82 0.31 -15.83 14.32
N SER A 83 -0.01 -16.39 13.14
CA SER A 83 -0.52 -15.64 12.00
C SER A 83 -1.79 -14.81 12.30
N PRO A 84 -2.83 -15.35 12.98
CA PRO A 84 -4.02 -14.58 13.30
C PRO A 84 -3.76 -13.40 14.26
N ILE A 85 -2.77 -13.51 15.13
CA ILE A 85 -2.39 -12.43 16.04
C ILE A 85 -1.72 -11.30 15.24
N LEU A 86 -0.77 -11.64 14.39
CA LEU A 86 -0.03 -10.66 13.58
C LEU A 86 -0.91 -10.00 12.51
N SER A 87 -1.84 -10.74 11.90
CA SER A 87 -2.73 -10.22 10.86
C SER A 87 -3.68 -9.10 11.33
N ARG A 88 -3.94 -9.04 12.64
CA ARG A 88 -4.75 -7.98 13.25
C ARG A 88 -3.97 -6.72 13.58
N LYS A 89 -2.64 -6.77 13.49
CA LYS A 89 -1.75 -5.66 13.79
C LYS A 89 -1.53 -4.77 12.59
N LYS A 90 -1.26 -3.50 12.86
CA LYS A 90 -0.91 -2.50 11.85
C LYS A 90 0.59 -2.23 11.83
N VAL A 91 1.07 -1.72 10.71
CA VAL A 91 2.44 -1.21 10.60
C VAL A 91 2.67 -0.14 11.66
N GLY A 92 3.81 -0.21 12.37
CA GLY A 92 4.15 0.68 13.47
C GLY A 92 3.61 0.26 14.85
N GLU A 93 2.70 -0.71 14.94
CA GLU A 93 2.28 -1.25 16.23
C GLU A 93 3.38 -2.10 16.86
N ARG A 94 3.35 -2.17 18.20
CA ARG A 94 4.28 -3.01 18.96
C ARG A 94 3.67 -4.38 19.21
N VAL A 95 4.52 -5.38 19.16
CA VAL A 95 4.21 -6.76 19.54
C VAL A 95 5.27 -7.25 20.52
N THR A 96 4.85 -7.98 21.53
CA THR A 96 5.76 -8.60 22.51
C THR A 96 5.90 -10.08 22.20
N LEU A 97 7.12 -10.52 21.86
CA LEU A 97 7.46 -11.93 21.72
C LEU A 97 8.15 -12.43 22.98
N LYS A 98 7.61 -13.47 23.60
CA LYS A 98 8.32 -14.27 24.61
C LYS A 98 8.91 -15.48 23.93
N VAL A 99 10.23 -15.66 24.05
CA VAL A 99 10.94 -16.73 23.40
C VAL A 99 11.83 -17.48 24.39
N LYS A 100 12.19 -18.72 24.04
CA LYS A 100 13.20 -19.50 24.71
C LYS A 100 14.40 -19.65 23.78
N ARG A 101 15.57 -19.25 24.25
CA ARG A 101 16.86 -19.43 23.58
C ARG A 101 17.75 -20.30 24.47
N LYS A 102 17.98 -21.58 24.04
CA LYS A 102 18.57 -22.57 24.92
C LYS A 102 17.76 -22.68 26.23
N ASP A 103 18.37 -22.40 27.40
CA ASP A 103 17.71 -22.44 28.71
C ASP A 103 17.22 -21.08 29.21
N LYS A 104 17.37 -20.00 28.40
CA LYS A 104 16.98 -18.66 28.82
C LYS A 104 15.65 -18.25 28.20
N ARG A 105 14.75 -17.71 29.00
CA ARG A 105 13.53 -17.04 28.54
C ARG A 105 13.83 -15.57 28.32
N LEU A 106 13.51 -15.08 27.13
CA LEU A 106 13.73 -13.70 26.72
C LEU A 106 12.41 -13.11 26.28
N SER A 107 12.31 -11.78 26.37
CA SER A 107 11.14 -11.03 25.91
C SER A 107 11.60 -9.89 25.01
N TYR A 108 11.04 -9.81 23.81
CA TYR A 108 11.34 -8.76 22.84
C TYR A 108 10.08 -7.93 22.60
N THR A 109 10.22 -6.62 22.69
CA THR A 109 9.20 -5.69 22.19
C THR A 109 9.62 -5.21 20.81
N ILE A 110 8.87 -5.59 19.81
CA ILE A 110 9.18 -5.37 18.39
C ILE A 110 8.17 -4.39 17.82
N THR A 111 8.64 -3.29 17.23
CA THR A 111 7.79 -2.41 16.43
C THR A 111 7.66 -3.00 15.04
N LEU A 112 6.44 -3.37 14.64
CA LEU A 112 6.18 -4.02 13.36
C LEU A 112 6.47 -3.09 12.20
N GLY A 113 7.25 -3.56 11.25
CA GLY A 113 7.56 -2.85 10.01
C GLY A 113 6.50 -3.04 8.93
N SER A 114 6.75 -2.42 7.80
CA SER A 114 5.98 -2.57 6.57
C SER A 114 6.52 -3.75 5.78
N ARG A 115 5.67 -4.72 5.46
CA ARG A 115 6.04 -5.83 4.58
C ARG A 115 6.42 -5.34 3.18
N ARG A 116 5.70 -4.33 2.69
CA ARG A 116 5.99 -3.70 1.40
C ARG A 116 7.38 -3.08 1.37
N GLN A 117 7.76 -2.33 2.40
CA GLN A 117 9.10 -1.73 2.49
C GLN A 117 10.19 -2.80 2.60
N ALA A 118 9.96 -3.84 3.40
CA ALA A 118 10.90 -4.94 3.57
C ALA A 118 11.16 -5.73 2.28
N LEU A 119 10.17 -5.82 1.40
CA LEU A 119 10.28 -6.47 0.09
C LEU A 119 10.71 -5.50 -1.03
N GLY A 120 11.31 -4.35 -0.70
CA GLY A 120 11.81 -3.39 -1.68
C GLY A 120 10.77 -2.39 -2.19
N GLY A 121 9.67 -2.22 -1.48
CA GLY A 121 8.65 -1.20 -1.78
C GLY A 121 7.77 -1.50 -2.98
N ASN A 122 8.14 -2.48 -3.79
CA ASN A 122 7.37 -2.96 -4.94
C ASN A 122 7.17 -4.47 -4.79
N ALA A 123 5.95 -4.95 -4.99
CA ALA A 123 5.81 -6.32 -5.48
C ALA A 123 6.75 -6.44 -6.70
N PRO A 124 7.44 -7.58 -6.91
CA PRO A 124 8.29 -7.74 -8.07
C PRO A 124 7.49 -7.29 -9.29
N GLU A 125 8.02 -6.32 -10.03
CA GLU A 125 7.48 -5.97 -11.32
C GLU A 125 7.59 -7.26 -12.14
N ASP A 126 6.44 -7.87 -12.42
CA ASP A 126 6.39 -8.98 -13.34
C ASP A 126 7.08 -8.53 -14.63
N SER A 127 7.87 -9.41 -15.27
CA SER A 127 8.56 -9.06 -16.52
C SER A 127 7.59 -8.47 -17.55
N ASN A 128 6.33 -8.81 -17.44
CA ASN A 128 5.21 -8.24 -18.17
C ASN A 128 4.87 -6.79 -17.80
N ASP A 129 5.19 -6.34 -16.59
CA ASP A 129 4.93 -4.97 -16.13
C ASP A 129 5.91 -3.98 -16.75
N LEU A 130 7.15 -4.40 -16.99
CA LEU A 130 8.17 -3.63 -17.70
C LEU A 130 7.75 -3.33 -19.16
N ILE A 131 7.13 -4.30 -19.84
CA ILE A 131 6.61 -4.12 -21.21
C ILE A 131 5.39 -3.19 -21.22
N SER A 132 4.63 -3.12 -20.13
CA SER A 132 3.40 -2.34 -20.01
C SER A 132 3.61 -0.89 -19.59
N GLY A 133 4.86 -0.46 -19.30
CA GLY A 133 5.20 0.92 -19.00
C GLY A 133 5.03 1.34 -17.54
N GLY A 134 5.27 0.44 -16.61
CA GLY A 134 5.35 0.72 -15.17
C GLY A 134 4.02 1.10 -14.49
N PHE A 135 4.02 1.01 -13.17
CA PHE A 135 2.86 1.33 -12.31
C PHE A 135 3.19 2.43 -11.32
N SER A 136 2.14 3.02 -10.72
CA SER A 136 2.32 4.02 -9.67
C SER A 136 2.87 3.38 -8.40
N LYS A 137 3.81 4.06 -7.75
CA LYS A 137 4.40 3.58 -6.49
C LYS A 137 3.36 3.48 -5.38
N ARG A 138 2.46 4.47 -5.28
CA ARG A 138 1.32 4.42 -4.38
C ARG A 138 0.08 3.95 -5.13
N ARG A 139 -0.53 2.84 -4.69
CA ARG A 139 -1.69 2.19 -5.30
C ARG A 139 -2.80 1.86 -4.31
N ASP A 140 -2.65 2.27 -3.06
CA ASP A 140 -3.58 2.04 -1.96
C ASP A 140 -3.58 3.20 -0.95
N ASP A 141 -4.35 3.03 0.14
CA ASP A 141 -4.56 4.05 1.16
C ASP A 141 -5.15 5.33 0.58
N PHE A 142 -6.19 5.16 -0.22
CA PHE A 142 -6.97 6.27 -0.76
C PHE A 142 -8.34 6.34 -0.09
N PRO A 143 -8.77 7.53 0.36
CA PRO A 143 -10.03 7.69 1.07
C PRO A 143 -11.24 7.37 0.20
N MET A 144 -11.13 7.61 -1.11
CA MET A 144 -12.17 7.37 -2.10
C MET A 144 -11.55 7.41 -3.49
N VAL A 145 -11.94 6.49 -4.36
CA VAL A 145 -11.51 6.48 -5.77
C VAL A 145 -12.67 6.22 -6.73
N LEU A 146 -12.49 6.74 -7.95
CA LEU A 146 -13.13 6.28 -9.17
C LEU A 146 -12.17 5.31 -9.84
N GLN A 147 -12.61 4.11 -10.16
CA GLN A 147 -11.83 3.12 -10.88
C GLN A 147 -12.23 3.15 -12.36
N HIS A 148 -11.23 3.19 -13.26
CA HIS A 148 -11.47 3.23 -14.69
C HIS A 148 -10.37 2.47 -15.48
N ASP A 149 -10.70 2.09 -16.71
CA ASP A 149 -9.85 1.29 -17.60
C ASP A 149 -9.21 2.12 -18.72
N THR A 150 -9.26 3.44 -18.67
CA THR A 150 -8.65 4.31 -19.69
C THR A 150 -7.17 3.95 -19.85
N PRO A 151 -6.69 3.68 -21.08
CA PRO A 151 -5.29 3.43 -21.32
C PRO A 151 -4.44 4.60 -20.81
N SER A 152 -3.56 4.35 -19.84
CA SER A 152 -2.79 5.40 -19.19
C SER A 152 -1.37 4.93 -18.87
N ARG A 153 -0.47 5.90 -18.65
CA ARG A 153 0.88 5.67 -18.11
C ARG A 153 0.99 6.29 -16.74
N TYR A 154 1.79 5.73 -15.86
CA TYR A 154 2.00 6.28 -14.51
C TYR A 154 2.53 7.73 -14.54
N THR A 155 3.21 8.13 -15.64
CA THR A 155 3.72 9.50 -15.85
C THR A 155 2.61 10.52 -16.18
N LEU A 156 1.38 10.06 -16.42
CA LEU A 156 0.22 10.89 -16.74
C LEU A 156 -0.69 11.14 -15.52
N MET A 157 -0.27 10.70 -14.34
CA MET A 157 -0.99 10.95 -13.10
C MET A 157 -1.00 12.45 -12.78
N GLY A 158 -2.07 12.92 -12.13
CA GLY A 158 -2.38 14.35 -11.95
C GLY A 158 -3.26 14.94 -13.05
N GLY A 159 -3.48 14.22 -14.16
CA GLY A 159 -4.35 14.64 -15.25
C GLY A 159 -5.84 14.49 -14.94
N PRO A 160 -6.70 15.21 -15.71
CA PRO A 160 -8.14 15.17 -15.50
C PRO A 160 -8.76 13.85 -15.96
N LEU A 161 -9.83 13.46 -15.25
CA LEU A 161 -10.80 12.48 -15.71
C LEU A 161 -12.11 13.21 -16.00
N LEU A 162 -12.59 13.13 -17.23
CA LEU A 162 -13.77 13.86 -17.73
C LEU A 162 -14.88 12.88 -18.09
N ASN A 163 -16.13 13.31 -18.04
CA ASN A 163 -17.23 12.62 -18.68
C ASN A 163 -17.34 13.01 -20.17
N LEU A 164 -18.27 12.42 -20.92
CA LEU A 164 -18.47 12.74 -22.34
C LEU A 164 -18.99 14.16 -22.60
N LYS A 165 -19.50 14.86 -21.59
CA LYS A 165 -19.89 16.27 -21.70
C LYS A 165 -18.70 17.23 -21.52
N GLY A 166 -17.50 16.69 -21.23
CA GLY A 166 -16.31 17.48 -20.92
C GLY A 166 -16.27 18.00 -19.47
N GLU A 167 -17.16 17.54 -18.61
CA GLU A 167 -17.16 17.93 -17.20
C GLU A 167 -16.11 17.14 -16.42
N LEU A 168 -15.36 17.83 -15.55
CA LEU A 168 -14.34 17.25 -14.70
C LEU A 168 -15.01 16.43 -13.59
N ILE A 169 -14.81 15.12 -13.59
CA ILE A 169 -15.36 14.20 -12.60
C ILE A 169 -14.31 13.71 -11.61
N GLY A 170 -13.02 13.79 -11.96
CA GLY A 170 -11.93 13.36 -11.09
C GLY A 170 -10.55 13.73 -11.57
N MET A 171 -9.55 13.39 -10.77
CA MET A 171 -8.13 13.56 -11.08
C MET A 171 -7.41 12.21 -10.97
N ASN A 172 -6.75 11.78 -12.02
CA ASN A 172 -5.98 10.53 -12.05
C ASN A 172 -4.85 10.55 -11.03
N ILE A 173 -4.76 9.51 -10.20
CA ILE A 173 -3.77 9.45 -9.11
C ILE A 173 -2.86 8.22 -9.16
N ALA A 174 -3.35 7.12 -9.70
CA ALA A 174 -2.56 5.90 -9.75
C ALA A 174 -2.92 5.00 -10.94
N ARG A 175 -1.90 4.46 -11.58
CA ARG A 175 -2.02 3.28 -12.43
C ARG A 175 -1.72 2.06 -11.58
N VAL A 176 -2.72 1.18 -11.44
CA VAL A 176 -2.68 0.04 -10.52
C VAL A 176 -2.15 -1.20 -11.21
N ASN A 177 -2.68 -1.48 -12.39
CA ASN A 177 -2.26 -2.57 -13.26
C ASN A 177 -2.49 -2.19 -14.74
N ARG A 178 -2.49 -3.16 -15.64
CA ARG A 178 -2.66 -2.94 -17.09
C ARG A 178 -4.01 -2.34 -17.48
N ALA A 179 -5.05 -2.70 -16.77
CA ALA A 179 -6.44 -2.36 -17.07
C ALA A 179 -7.10 -1.47 -16.01
N GLU A 180 -6.39 -1.13 -14.92
CA GLU A 180 -6.96 -0.39 -13.80
C GLU A 180 -6.17 0.85 -13.49
N ASN A 181 -6.91 1.96 -13.42
CA ASN A 181 -6.42 3.23 -12.92
C ASN A 181 -7.37 3.76 -11.85
N TYR A 182 -6.82 4.52 -10.92
CA TYR A 182 -7.59 5.23 -9.91
C TYR A 182 -7.55 6.73 -10.14
N ALA A 183 -8.70 7.36 -9.97
CA ALA A 183 -8.84 8.81 -9.92
C ALA A 183 -9.53 9.23 -8.61
N LEU A 184 -9.10 10.32 -8.00
CA LEU A 184 -9.85 10.95 -6.92
C LEU A 184 -11.10 11.61 -7.49
N PRO A 185 -12.30 11.39 -6.91
CA PRO A 185 -13.49 12.14 -7.28
C PRO A 185 -13.27 13.66 -7.12
N ILE A 186 -13.84 14.45 -7.98
CA ILE A 186 -13.65 15.91 -7.96
C ILE A 186 -14.06 16.53 -6.61
N SER A 187 -15.07 15.99 -5.95
CA SER A 187 -15.51 16.43 -4.62
C SER A 187 -14.42 16.25 -3.55
N VAL A 188 -13.64 15.17 -3.62
CA VAL A 188 -12.51 14.89 -2.71
C VAL A 188 -11.38 15.87 -3.00
N VAL A 189 -11.08 16.12 -4.28
CA VAL A 189 -10.04 17.07 -4.70
C VAL A 189 -10.39 18.48 -4.22
N GLN A 190 -11.61 18.93 -4.46
CA GLN A 190 -12.09 20.26 -4.02
C GLN A 190 -11.97 20.43 -2.50
N LYS A 191 -12.41 19.43 -1.73
CA LYS A 191 -12.29 19.45 -0.26
C LYS A 191 -10.84 19.56 0.19
N SER A 192 -9.94 18.81 -0.45
CA SER A 192 -8.51 18.85 -0.14
C SER A 192 -7.90 20.22 -0.44
N VAL A 193 -8.21 20.81 -1.60
CA VAL A 193 -7.76 22.14 -1.97
C VAL A 193 -8.27 23.20 -0.98
N GLN A 194 -9.54 23.15 -0.60
CA GLN A 194 -10.10 24.08 0.40
C GLN A 194 -9.39 23.96 1.76
N ASN A 195 -9.07 22.76 2.19
CA ASN A 195 -8.34 22.53 3.44
C ASN A 195 -6.91 23.09 3.37
N ILE A 196 -6.21 22.91 2.25
CA ILE A 196 -4.88 23.49 2.04
C ILE A 196 -4.94 25.01 2.09
N LEU A 197 -5.86 25.63 1.37
CA LEU A 197 -6.02 27.09 1.34
C LEU A 197 -6.34 27.69 2.71
N LYS A 198 -7.14 26.99 3.53
CA LYS A 198 -7.45 27.43 4.91
C LYS A 198 -6.26 27.35 5.84
N ASN A 199 -5.36 26.37 5.64
CA ASN A 199 -4.23 26.10 6.52
C ASN A 199 -2.90 26.70 6.03
N THR A 200 -2.89 27.31 4.83
CA THR A 200 -1.70 27.99 4.30
C THR A 200 -1.68 29.41 4.84
N PRO A 201 -0.59 29.84 5.53
CA PRO A 201 -0.44 31.23 5.93
C PRO A 201 -0.53 32.13 4.70
N GLN A 202 -1.40 33.13 4.72
CA GLN A 202 -1.44 34.13 3.66
C GLN A 202 -0.05 34.83 3.64
N PRO A 203 0.61 34.95 2.47
CA PRO A 203 1.80 35.78 2.37
C PRO A 203 1.41 37.16 2.83
N GLY A 204 2.09 37.68 3.84
CA GLY A 204 1.82 38.99 4.44
C GLY A 204 1.71 40.06 3.39
N LYS A 205 0.66 40.91 3.54
CA LYS A 205 0.51 42.15 2.81
C LYS A 205 1.63 43.10 3.17
#